data_ea4e27e453212b9f5bb74ecc933cf61d
#
_entry.id   ea4e27e453212b9f5bb74ecc933cf61d
#
_cell.length_a   1.000
_cell.length_b   1.000
_cell.length_c   1.000
_cell.angle_alpha   90.00
_cell.angle_beta   90.00
_cell.angle_gamma   90.00
#
_symmetry.space_group_name_H-M   'P 1'
#
loop_
_entity.id
_entity.type
_entity.pdbx_description
1 polymer ?
#
loop_
_entity_poly.entity_id
_entity_poly.type
_entity_poly.pdbx_seq_one_letter_code
_entity_poly.pdbx_strand_id
1 'polypeptide(L)'
;MKKLLKLLCAAVLALSLAACKKSSGGIATIETDFGTIKIQLDGATAPQHVENFKKLAREGFYDGLGFHRAVPNLLIQGGDPNTRTDNRETWGLGAPGQPTVPAEFSQKPFKRGVLGAARKGGDVNSATSQFFICLRDFPQWNGQYTVFGEVIEGLDVVDKIAAQPTDPRQNLLTKAVMKKVTVQD
;
A
#
# COMPACT_ATOMS: atom_id res chain seq x y z
N MET A 1 32.31 23.17 56.43
CA MET A 1 32.44 23.04 54.99
C MET A 1 32.28 21.60 54.50
N LYS A 2 31.22 20.85 54.88
CA LYS A 2 31.03 19.44 54.51
C LYS A 2 29.52 19.07 54.22
N LYS A 3 28.67 20.08 53.94
CA LYS A 3 27.23 19.85 53.70
C LYS A 3 26.70 20.36 52.33
N LEU A 4 27.58 20.76 51.40
CA LEU A 4 27.14 21.37 50.14
C LEU A 4 27.46 20.52 48.89
N LEU A 5 27.82 19.24 49.06
CA LEU A 5 28.24 18.37 47.94
C LEU A 5 27.34 17.12 47.75
N LYS A 6 26.09 17.16 48.22
CA LYS A 6 25.15 16.03 48.05
C LYS A 6 23.86 16.36 47.29
N LEU A 7 23.76 17.54 46.66
CA LEU A 7 22.52 17.93 45.93
C LEU A 7 22.69 18.10 44.41
N LEU A 8 23.75 17.56 43.81
CA LEU A 8 24.01 17.75 42.38
C LEU A 8 24.06 16.46 41.56
N CYS A 9 23.50 15.35 42.01
CA CYS A 9 23.50 14.08 41.27
C CYS A 9 22.11 13.46 41.02
N ALA A 10 21.03 14.25 41.13
CA ALA A 10 19.67 13.72 40.94
C ALA A 10 18.89 14.38 39.77
N ALA A 11 19.57 15.02 38.86
CA ALA A 11 18.92 15.72 37.78
C ALA A 11 19.65 15.51 36.45
N VAL A 12 19.76 14.31 35.95
CA VAL A 12 19.94 14.03 34.49
C VAL A 12 19.77 12.51 34.28
N LEU A 13 18.57 11.99 34.20
CA LEU A 13 18.26 10.78 33.45
C LEU A 13 16.75 10.73 33.15
N ALA A 14 16.19 11.84 32.63
CA ALA A 14 15.01 11.77 31.84
C ALA A 14 15.46 11.49 30.40
N LEU A 15 16.01 10.30 30.17
CA LEU A 15 16.24 9.79 28.83
C LEU A 15 14.87 9.59 28.23
N SER A 16 14.50 10.51 27.36
CA SER A 16 13.31 10.40 26.51
C SER A 16 13.37 9.06 25.76
N LEU A 17 12.68 8.04 26.31
CA LEU A 17 12.19 6.95 25.49
C LEU A 17 11.20 7.58 24.51
N ALA A 18 11.71 8.10 23.39
CA ALA A 18 10.94 8.20 22.19
C ALA A 18 10.56 6.75 21.87
N ALA A 19 9.43 6.30 22.42
CA ALA A 19 8.82 5.06 22.03
C ALA A 19 8.59 5.21 20.53
N CYS A 20 9.41 4.51 19.74
CA CYS A 20 9.16 4.29 18.33
C CYS A 20 7.75 3.68 18.31
N LYS A 21 6.73 4.51 18.06
CA LYS A 21 5.36 4.05 17.90
C LYS A 21 5.43 3.09 16.72
N LYS A 22 5.48 1.79 17.02
CA LYS A 22 5.29 0.76 16.00
C LYS A 22 4.01 1.14 15.29
N SER A 23 4.10 1.53 14.02
CA SER A 23 2.93 1.89 13.22
C SER A 23 1.95 0.73 13.33
N SER A 24 0.81 0.96 13.99
CA SER A 24 -0.26 -0.02 14.00
C SER A 24 -0.72 -0.14 12.56
N GLY A 25 -0.75 -1.32 12.00
CA GLY A 25 -1.14 -1.52 10.60
C GLY A 25 -2.51 -0.90 10.31
N GLY A 26 -3.51 -1.16 11.14
CA GLY A 26 -4.89 -0.73 10.91
C GLY A 26 -5.55 -1.49 9.77
N ILE A 27 -6.82 -1.19 9.50
CA ILE A 27 -7.61 -1.80 8.44
C ILE A 27 -7.94 -0.76 7.38
N ALA A 28 -7.61 -1.04 6.13
CA ALA A 28 -8.09 -0.28 4.99
C ALA A 28 -9.35 -0.93 4.41
N THR A 29 -10.34 -0.11 4.06
CA THR A 29 -11.56 -0.53 3.38
C THR A 29 -11.63 0.18 2.03
N ILE A 30 -11.73 -0.59 0.96
CA ILE A 30 -11.87 -0.12 -0.43
C ILE A 30 -13.27 -0.51 -0.92
N GLU A 31 -14.14 0.47 -1.09
CA GLU A 31 -15.45 0.28 -1.70
C GLU A 31 -15.33 0.40 -3.22
N THR A 32 -15.80 -0.60 -3.95
CA THR A 32 -15.71 -0.63 -5.42
C THR A 32 -17.09 -0.85 -6.06
N ASP A 33 -17.15 -0.79 -7.40
CA ASP A 33 -18.32 -1.18 -8.17
C ASP A 33 -18.67 -2.67 -8.04
N PHE A 34 -17.70 -3.50 -7.63
CA PHE A 34 -17.81 -4.95 -7.54
C PHE A 34 -18.04 -5.45 -6.10
N GLY A 35 -18.00 -4.55 -5.12
CA GLY A 35 -18.11 -4.85 -3.69
C GLY A 35 -16.98 -4.22 -2.87
N THR A 36 -16.86 -4.66 -1.63
CA THR A 36 -15.90 -4.11 -0.67
C THR A 36 -14.73 -5.07 -0.44
N ILE A 37 -13.52 -4.51 -0.41
CA ILE A 37 -12.28 -5.22 -0.08
C ILE A 37 -11.77 -4.64 1.23
N LYS A 38 -11.49 -5.49 2.25
CA LYS A 38 -10.83 -5.08 3.48
C LYS A 38 -9.42 -5.66 3.55
N ILE A 39 -8.48 -4.83 3.93
CA ILE A 39 -7.06 -5.13 3.94
C ILE A 39 -6.51 -4.85 5.33
N GLN A 40 -5.89 -5.86 5.95
CA GLN A 40 -5.04 -5.65 7.12
C GLN A 40 -3.72 -5.05 6.65
N LEU A 41 -3.44 -3.81 7.03
CA LEU A 41 -2.16 -3.16 6.75
C LEU A 41 -1.08 -3.67 7.72
N ASP A 42 0.16 -3.76 7.26
CA ASP A 42 1.29 -4.30 8.01
C ASP A 42 2.36 -3.24 8.30
N GLY A 43 2.05 -2.35 9.21
CA GLY A 43 2.98 -1.30 9.64
C GLY A 43 4.21 -1.80 10.41
N ALA A 44 4.21 -3.06 10.84
CA ALA A 44 5.38 -3.66 11.47
C ALA A 44 6.45 -4.05 10.43
N THR A 45 6.02 -4.46 9.24
CA THR A 45 6.89 -4.91 8.14
C THR A 45 7.27 -3.75 7.21
N ALA A 46 6.33 -2.87 6.88
CA ALA A 46 6.53 -1.78 5.92
C ALA A 46 5.92 -0.47 6.44
N PRO A 47 6.49 0.13 7.50
CA PRO A 47 5.92 1.31 8.14
C PRO A 47 5.77 2.50 7.21
N GLN A 48 6.73 2.77 6.32
CA GLN A 48 6.68 3.93 5.42
C GLN A 48 5.60 3.75 4.33
N HIS A 49 5.46 2.55 3.77
CA HIS A 49 4.39 2.26 2.79
C HIS A 49 3.01 2.34 3.42
N VAL A 50 2.84 1.82 4.65
CA VAL A 50 1.57 1.89 5.37
C VAL A 50 1.21 3.33 5.69
N GLU A 51 2.13 4.14 6.20
CA GLU A 51 1.88 5.55 6.48
C GLU A 51 1.57 6.36 5.22
N ASN A 52 2.29 6.11 4.11
CA ASN A 52 2.00 6.73 2.82
C ASN A 52 0.59 6.35 2.32
N PHE A 53 0.23 5.07 2.38
CA PHE A 53 -1.10 4.62 1.99
C PHE A 53 -2.20 5.25 2.86
N LYS A 54 -2.03 5.25 4.18
CA LYS A 54 -2.97 5.87 5.14
C LYS A 54 -3.14 7.36 4.89
N LYS A 55 -2.03 8.09 4.70
CA LYS A 55 -2.05 9.51 4.37
C LYS A 55 -2.88 9.76 3.11
N LEU A 56 -2.56 9.09 2.02
CA LEU A 56 -3.26 9.22 0.75
C LEU A 56 -4.74 8.85 0.86
N ALA A 57 -5.09 7.81 1.59
CA ALA A 57 -6.49 7.42 1.83
C ALA A 57 -7.25 8.48 2.62
N ARG A 58 -6.66 9.04 3.70
CA ARG A 58 -7.28 10.10 4.51
C ARG A 58 -7.46 11.40 3.72
N GLU A 59 -6.57 11.70 2.80
CA GLU A 59 -6.67 12.84 1.87
C GLU A 59 -7.70 12.61 0.75
N GLY A 60 -8.34 11.44 0.68
CA GLY A 60 -9.27 11.06 -0.39
C GLY A 60 -8.59 10.88 -1.74
N PHE A 61 -7.28 10.70 -1.76
CA PHE A 61 -6.50 10.56 -3.01
C PHE A 61 -6.99 9.40 -3.87
N TYR A 62 -7.35 8.27 -3.25
CA TYR A 62 -7.78 7.07 -3.96
C TYR A 62 -9.24 7.12 -4.44
N ASP A 63 -10.05 8.03 -3.90
CA ASP A 63 -11.48 8.14 -4.24
C ASP A 63 -11.63 8.50 -5.74
N GLY A 64 -12.37 7.70 -6.46
CA GLY A 64 -12.59 7.83 -7.92
C GLY A 64 -11.45 7.28 -8.80
N LEU A 65 -10.33 6.81 -8.22
CA LEU A 65 -9.31 6.08 -8.97
C LEU A 65 -9.81 4.68 -9.32
N GLY A 66 -9.19 4.07 -10.33
CA GLY A 66 -9.51 2.71 -10.78
C GLY A 66 -8.43 1.68 -10.45
N PHE A 67 -8.86 0.44 -10.24
CA PHE A 67 -8.03 -0.67 -10.66
C PHE A 67 -7.98 -0.60 -12.18
N HIS A 68 -6.80 -0.41 -12.70
CA HIS A 68 -6.61 -0.16 -14.14
C HIS A 68 -6.07 -1.38 -14.87
N ARG A 69 -5.35 -2.25 -14.16
CA ARG A 69 -4.71 -3.43 -14.74
C ARG A 69 -5.19 -4.68 -14.04
N ALA A 70 -5.53 -5.69 -14.85
CA ALA A 70 -5.84 -7.02 -14.37
C ALA A 70 -5.10 -8.06 -15.21
N VAL A 71 -4.38 -8.95 -14.53
CA VAL A 71 -3.71 -10.08 -15.16
C VAL A 71 -4.30 -11.34 -14.54
N PRO A 72 -5.09 -12.12 -15.30
CA PRO A 72 -5.73 -13.33 -14.77
C PRO A 72 -4.71 -14.26 -14.11
N ASN A 73 -5.06 -14.80 -12.95
CA ASN A 73 -4.19 -15.67 -12.15
C ASN A 73 -2.84 -15.03 -11.72
N LEU A 74 -2.70 -13.71 -11.81
CA LEU A 74 -1.49 -13.00 -11.38
C LEU A 74 -1.83 -11.93 -10.35
N LEU A 75 -2.44 -10.83 -10.76
CA LEU A 75 -2.72 -9.68 -9.91
C LEU A 75 -3.83 -8.79 -10.47
N ILE A 76 -4.36 -7.92 -9.61
CA ILE A 76 -4.98 -6.65 -10.00
C ILE A 76 -4.11 -5.51 -9.48
N GLN A 77 -4.06 -4.37 -10.21
CA GLN A 77 -3.24 -3.21 -9.86
C GLN A 77 -4.06 -1.93 -9.96
N GLY A 78 -3.93 -1.07 -8.96
CA GLY A 78 -4.64 0.21 -8.86
C GLY A 78 -3.80 1.31 -8.23
N GLY A 79 -4.44 2.45 -7.92
CA GLY A 79 -3.82 3.58 -7.23
C GLY A 79 -3.05 4.55 -8.14
N ASP A 80 -3.19 4.44 -9.46
CA ASP A 80 -2.63 5.41 -10.39
C ASP A 80 -3.56 6.62 -10.55
N PRO A 81 -3.12 7.86 -10.26
CA PRO A 81 -3.94 9.07 -10.42
C PRO A 81 -4.37 9.33 -11.86
N ASN A 82 -3.66 8.82 -12.87
CA ASN A 82 -4.05 8.95 -14.28
C ASN A 82 -5.39 8.23 -14.58
N THR A 83 -5.81 7.31 -13.72
CA THR A 83 -7.11 6.62 -13.86
C THR A 83 -8.32 7.49 -13.55
N ARG A 84 -8.12 8.76 -13.12
CA ARG A 84 -9.21 9.75 -13.03
C ARG A 84 -9.82 10.04 -14.39
N THR A 85 -9.02 9.95 -15.43
CA THR A 85 -9.48 10.08 -16.82
C THR A 85 -9.64 8.70 -17.48
N ASP A 86 -10.33 8.65 -18.60
CA ASP A 86 -10.50 7.41 -19.37
C ASP A 86 -9.42 7.23 -20.45
N ASN A 87 -8.35 8.07 -20.40
CA ASN A 87 -7.20 7.91 -21.29
C ASN A 87 -6.31 6.76 -20.85
N ARG A 88 -6.62 5.55 -21.33
CA ARG A 88 -5.90 4.31 -21.00
C ARG A 88 -4.42 4.31 -21.39
N GLU A 89 -4.01 5.20 -22.31
CA GLU A 89 -2.60 5.34 -22.72
C GLU A 89 -1.70 5.81 -21.55
N THR A 90 -2.27 6.51 -20.59
CA THR A 90 -1.55 7.05 -19.43
C THR A 90 -1.64 6.17 -18.19
N TRP A 91 -2.51 5.16 -18.20
CA TRP A 91 -2.69 4.29 -17.03
C TRP A 91 -1.45 3.46 -16.74
N GLY A 92 -1.08 3.38 -15.47
CA GLY A 92 0.11 2.70 -14.98
C GLY A 92 1.38 3.55 -14.97
N LEU A 93 1.39 4.71 -15.64
CA LEU A 93 2.58 5.56 -15.73
C LEU A 93 2.88 6.34 -14.44
N GLY A 94 1.86 6.54 -13.58
CA GLY A 94 1.96 7.42 -12.42
C GLY A 94 1.99 8.89 -12.80
N ALA A 95 1.84 9.78 -11.81
CA ALA A 95 1.95 11.23 -12.05
C ALA A 95 3.38 11.72 -11.76
N PRO A 96 3.88 12.69 -12.56
CA PRO A 96 5.14 13.33 -12.27
C PRO A 96 5.13 14.02 -10.90
N GLY A 97 6.28 13.99 -10.21
CA GLY A 97 6.45 14.72 -8.94
C GLY A 97 5.81 14.06 -7.71
N GLN A 98 5.19 12.87 -7.83
CA GLN A 98 4.76 12.14 -6.64
C GLN A 98 5.96 11.75 -5.77
N PRO A 99 5.91 11.98 -4.44
CA PRO A 99 6.94 11.49 -3.54
C PRO A 99 7.09 9.98 -3.62
N THR A 100 8.32 9.50 -3.66
CA THR A 100 8.63 8.06 -3.66
C THR A 100 8.78 7.53 -2.24
N VAL A 101 8.51 6.24 -2.07
CA VAL A 101 8.71 5.51 -0.83
C VAL A 101 9.82 4.48 -1.05
N PRO A 102 10.92 4.54 -0.30
CA PRO A 102 12.00 3.56 -0.39
C PRO A 102 11.50 2.13 -0.12
N ALA A 103 12.11 1.15 -0.77
CA ALA A 103 11.74 -0.25 -0.60
C ALA A 103 11.91 -0.73 0.85
N GLU A 104 10.92 -1.47 1.35
CA GLU A 104 10.91 -2.12 2.66
C GLU A 104 10.76 -3.63 2.46
N PHE A 105 11.82 -4.26 1.93
CA PHE A 105 11.79 -5.69 1.65
C PHE A 105 11.79 -6.51 2.93
N SER A 106 11.06 -7.61 2.91
CA SER A 106 10.93 -8.52 4.04
C SER A 106 10.93 -9.97 3.58
N GLN A 107 10.97 -10.90 4.54
CA GLN A 107 10.82 -12.33 4.28
C GLN A 107 9.35 -12.78 4.18
N LYS A 108 8.39 -11.84 4.23
CA LYS A 108 6.97 -12.19 4.05
C LYS A 108 6.74 -12.73 2.64
N PRO A 109 6.11 -13.91 2.53
CA PRO A 109 5.86 -14.53 1.24
C PRO A 109 4.76 -13.80 0.48
N PHE A 110 4.94 -13.66 -0.83
CA PHE A 110 3.87 -13.22 -1.72
C PHE A 110 2.88 -14.36 -1.95
N LYS A 111 1.80 -14.36 -1.18
CA LYS A 111 0.67 -15.30 -1.29
C LYS A 111 -0.53 -14.64 -1.94
N ARG A 112 -1.53 -15.45 -2.31
CA ARG A 112 -2.84 -14.94 -2.71
C ARG A 112 -3.40 -13.98 -1.65
N GLY A 113 -3.88 -12.82 -2.07
CA GLY A 113 -4.43 -11.76 -1.21
C GLY A 113 -3.40 -10.77 -0.67
N VAL A 114 -2.10 -11.02 -0.84
CA VAL A 114 -1.06 -10.09 -0.39
C VAL A 114 -1.10 -8.80 -1.20
N LEU A 115 -0.99 -7.68 -0.48
CA LEU A 115 -0.86 -6.32 -1.00
C LEU A 115 0.61 -5.95 -1.16
N GLY A 116 1.03 -5.67 -2.39
CA GLY A 116 2.38 -5.26 -2.72
C GLY A 116 2.45 -3.85 -3.30
N ALA A 117 3.55 -3.15 -3.04
CA ALA A 117 3.82 -1.84 -3.64
C ALA A 117 4.28 -1.99 -5.09
N ALA A 118 3.59 -1.32 -6.02
CA ALA A 118 4.03 -1.25 -7.40
C ALA A 118 5.16 -0.22 -7.56
N ARG A 119 6.13 -0.54 -8.42
CA ARG A 119 7.31 0.29 -8.68
C ARG A 119 7.73 0.23 -10.14
N LYS A 120 8.57 1.15 -10.58
CA LYS A 120 9.15 1.14 -11.93
C LYS A 120 10.17 0.00 -12.05
N GLY A 121 10.25 -0.60 -13.22
CA GLY A 121 11.30 -1.57 -13.52
C GLY A 121 12.69 -0.92 -13.39
N GLY A 122 13.62 -1.63 -12.74
CA GLY A 122 14.99 -1.13 -12.56
C GLY A 122 15.21 -0.19 -11.37
N ASP A 123 14.16 0.37 -10.76
CA ASP A 123 14.29 1.25 -9.58
C ASP A 123 13.41 0.73 -8.43
N VAL A 124 14.04 0.11 -7.44
CA VAL A 124 13.35 -0.47 -6.29
C VAL A 124 12.74 0.59 -5.36
N ASN A 125 13.25 1.83 -5.39
CA ASN A 125 12.83 2.93 -4.53
C ASN A 125 11.83 3.88 -5.23
N SER A 126 11.20 3.45 -6.31
CA SER A 126 10.29 4.27 -7.11
C SER A 126 8.81 4.05 -6.81
N ALA A 127 8.47 3.31 -5.76
CA ALA A 127 7.08 3.16 -5.33
C ALA A 127 6.48 4.53 -4.94
N THR A 128 5.21 4.75 -5.29
CA THR A 128 4.48 6.00 -4.97
C THR A 128 3.11 5.67 -4.37
N SER A 129 2.04 5.77 -5.15
CA SER A 129 0.66 5.48 -4.72
C SER A 129 0.12 4.16 -5.26
N GLN A 130 0.77 3.58 -6.27
CA GLN A 130 0.26 2.37 -6.91
C GLN A 130 0.55 1.11 -6.10
N PHE A 131 -0.43 0.21 -6.07
CA PHE A 131 -0.35 -1.07 -5.39
C PHE A 131 -0.98 -2.19 -6.23
N PHE A 132 -0.64 -3.42 -5.89
CA PHE A 132 -1.25 -4.60 -6.49
C PHE A 132 -1.68 -5.62 -5.43
N ILE A 133 -2.67 -6.44 -5.77
CA ILE A 133 -3.16 -7.55 -4.94
C ILE A 133 -2.91 -8.84 -5.71
N CYS A 134 -2.21 -9.79 -5.10
CA CYS A 134 -1.89 -11.08 -5.70
C CYS A 134 -3.11 -12.00 -5.80
N LEU A 135 -3.26 -12.70 -6.92
CA LEU A 135 -4.32 -13.69 -7.16
C LEU A 135 -3.89 -15.13 -6.86
N ARG A 136 -2.59 -15.37 -6.68
CA ARG A 136 -1.99 -16.64 -6.25
C ARG A 136 -0.66 -16.39 -5.56
N ASP A 137 0.02 -17.47 -5.18
CA ASP A 137 1.35 -17.41 -4.58
C ASP A 137 2.44 -17.15 -5.63
N PHE A 138 3.39 -16.24 -5.29
CA PHE A 138 4.54 -15.85 -6.12
C PHE A 138 5.84 -15.85 -5.33
N PRO A 139 6.41 -17.03 -5.00
CA PRO A 139 7.64 -17.12 -4.21
C PRO A 139 8.82 -16.35 -4.82
N GLN A 140 8.87 -16.21 -6.15
CA GLN A 140 9.92 -15.46 -6.87
C GLN A 140 9.87 -13.94 -6.63
N TRP A 141 8.79 -13.40 -6.04
CA TRP A 141 8.69 -11.99 -5.68
C TRP A 141 9.10 -11.70 -4.23
N ASN A 142 9.34 -12.75 -3.44
CA ASN A 142 9.82 -12.60 -2.07
C ASN A 142 11.14 -11.82 -2.07
N GLY A 143 11.22 -10.78 -1.25
CA GLY A 143 12.38 -9.89 -1.22
C GLY A 143 12.58 -8.99 -2.46
N GLN A 144 11.67 -9.03 -3.45
CA GLN A 144 11.76 -8.22 -4.68
C GLN A 144 10.79 -7.02 -4.68
N TYR A 145 9.70 -7.12 -3.92
CA TYR A 145 8.71 -6.09 -3.73
C TYR A 145 8.40 -5.91 -2.24
N THR A 146 7.91 -4.73 -1.88
CA THR A 146 7.46 -4.46 -0.51
C THR A 146 6.06 -5.03 -0.30
N VAL A 147 5.93 -5.93 0.67
CA VAL A 147 4.62 -6.37 1.19
C VAL A 147 4.20 -5.40 2.29
N PHE A 148 3.02 -4.79 2.18
CA PHE A 148 2.54 -3.83 3.19
C PHE A 148 1.11 -4.09 3.67
N GLY A 149 0.50 -5.21 3.28
CA GLY A 149 -0.81 -5.64 3.77
C GLY A 149 -1.28 -6.96 3.18
N GLU A 150 -2.47 -7.38 3.59
CA GLU A 150 -3.12 -8.60 3.12
C GLU A 150 -4.64 -8.41 3.16
N VAL A 151 -5.34 -8.91 2.13
CA VAL A 151 -6.81 -8.92 2.08
C VAL A 151 -7.36 -9.89 3.12
N ILE A 152 -8.19 -9.37 4.02
CA ILE A 152 -8.86 -10.15 5.05
C ILE A 152 -10.34 -10.43 4.73
N GLU A 153 -10.96 -9.60 3.88
CA GLU A 153 -12.32 -9.79 3.37
C GLU A 153 -12.40 -9.30 1.92
N GLY A 154 -13.23 -9.94 1.08
CA GLY A 154 -13.49 -9.50 -0.29
C GLY A 154 -12.53 -10.08 -1.35
N LEU A 155 -11.89 -11.23 -1.11
CA LEU A 155 -11.11 -11.92 -2.14
C LEU A 155 -11.96 -12.30 -3.37
N ASP A 156 -13.24 -12.57 -3.20
CA ASP A 156 -14.20 -12.79 -4.30
C ASP A 156 -14.41 -11.51 -5.14
N VAL A 157 -14.35 -10.33 -4.49
CA VAL A 157 -14.40 -9.03 -5.19
C VAL A 157 -13.14 -8.83 -6.02
N VAL A 158 -11.96 -9.18 -5.47
CA VAL A 158 -10.68 -9.16 -6.21
C VAL A 158 -10.76 -10.06 -7.44
N ASP A 159 -11.33 -11.26 -7.31
CA ASP A 159 -11.52 -12.18 -8.44
C ASP A 159 -12.48 -11.62 -9.50
N LYS A 160 -13.59 -11.01 -9.08
CA LYS A 160 -14.55 -10.36 -10.00
C LYS A 160 -13.90 -9.26 -10.82
N ILE A 161 -13.05 -8.45 -10.19
CA ILE A 161 -12.28 -7.40 -10.88
C ILE A 161 -11.29 -8.03 -11.86
N ALA A 162 -10.58 -9.07 -11.44
CA ALA A 162 -9.59 -9.76 -12.26
C ALA A 162 -10.19 -10.48 -13.48
N ALA A 163 -11.47 -10.85 -13.41
CA ALA A 163 -12.20 -11.51 -14.49
C ALA A 163 -12.73 -10.53 -15.56
N GLN A 164 -12.59 -9.22 -15.36
CA GLN A 164 -13.08 -8.24 -16.31
C GLN A 164 -12.24 -8.23 -17.61
N PRO A 165 -12.84 -7.91 -18.76
CA PRO A 165 -12.13 -7.84 -20.04
C PRO A 165 -10.98 -6.83 -20.01
N THR A 166 -9.87 -7.18 -20.65
CA THR A 166 -8.67 -6.33 -20.75
C THR A 166 -8.25 -6.12 -22.21
N ASP A 167 -7.48 -5.06 -22.43
CA ASP A 167 -6.77 -4.81 -23.69
C ASP A 167 -5.46 -5.65 -23.75
N PRO A 168 -4.72 -5.65 -24.89
CA PRO A 168 -3.46 -6.38 -25.02
C PRO A 168 -2.37 -5.92 -24.02
N ARG A 169 -2.47 -4.73 -23.44
CA ARG A 169 -1.58 -4.22 -22.40
C ARG A 169 -2.03 -4.62 -20.99
N GLN A 170 -3.09 -5.44 -20.88
CA GLN A 170 -3.69 -5.87 -19.62
C GLN A 170 -4.43 -4.75 -18.87
N ASN A 171 -4.70 -3.60 -19.51
CA ASN A 171 -5.58 -2.60 -18.92
C ASN A 171 -7.02 -3.05 -19.02
N LEU A 172 -7.78 -2.85 -17.97
CA LEU A 172 -9.22 -3.10 -17.97
C LEU A 172 -9.91 -2.24 -19.05
N LEU A 173 -10.80 -2.84 -19.85
CA LEU A 173 -11.59 -2.09 -20.82
C LEU A 173 -12.50 -1.07 -20.15
N THR A 174 -13.01 -1.41 -18.97
CA THR A 174 -13.71 -0.51 -18.05
C THR A 174 -13.04 -0.61 -16.68
N LYS A 175 -12.51 0.51 -16.16
CA LYS A 175 -11.85 0.53 -14.85
C LYS A 175 -12.83 0.13 -13.76
N ALA A 176 -12.37 -0.68 -12.81
CA ALA A 176 -13.10 -0.95 -11.57
C ALA A 176 -12.84 0.21 -10.59
N VAL A 177 -13.85 1.05 -10.36
CA VAL A 177 -13.68 2.30 -9.60
C VAL A 177 -13.61 2.02 -8.10
N MET A 178 -12.61 2.58 -7.43
CA MET A 178 -12.55 2.72 -5.98
C MET A 178 -13.41 3.93 -5.58
N LYS A 179 -14.67 3.69 -5.17
CA LYS A 179 -15.63 4.75 -4.82
C LYS A 179 -15.20 5.50 -3.58
N LYS A 180 -14.70 4.75 -2.60
CA LYS A 180 -14.23 5.28 -1.33
C LYS A 180 -13.11 4.40 -0.78
N VAL A 181 -12.07 5.03 -0.25
CA VAL A 181 -11.03 4.34 0.50
C VAL A 181 -10.90 4.96 1.88
N THR A 182 -11.09 4.16 2.91
CA THR A 182 -10.99 4.58 4.31
C THR A 182 -9.97 3.74 5.07
N VAL A 183 -9.43 4.28 6.15
CA VAL A 183 -8.51 3.57 7.05
C VAL A 183 -8.92 3.79 8.49
N GLN A 184 -8.89 2.69 9.26
CA GLN A 184 -9.09 2.66 10.71
C GLN A 184 -7.78 2.18 11.34
N ASP A 185 -7.31 2.90 12.38
CA ASP A 185 -6.09 2.56 13.13
C ASP A 185 -6.31 1.45 14.14
#